data_c0dccea91be5e43e43e70af3aabb3776
#
_entry.id   c0dccea91be5e43e43e70af3aabb3776
#
_cell.length_a   1.000
_cell.length_b   1.000
_cell.length_c   1.000
_cell.angle_alpha   90.00
_cell.angle_beta   90.00
_cell.angle_gamma   90.00
#
_symmetry.space_group_name_H-M   'P 1'
#
loop_
_entity.id
_entity.type
_entity.pdbx_description
1 polymer ?
#
loop_
_entity_poly.entity_id
_entity_poly.type
_entity_poly.pdbx_seq_one_letter_code
_entity_poly.pdbx_strand_id
1 'polypeptide(L)'
;MKYRCTVCGHIYDEEREGVKFADLPDTWTCPTCGAPKSKFVPVVEGQTWASEHVLGVAKDVPEDIKNDLRANFNGECSEVGMYLAMSRVAFREGYPEIGLYYEKAAMEEANHASRFAELLGEVLTDSTKKNLEMRVEAEYGATEGKTDLAKRAKQANLDAIHDTVHEMARDE
;
A
#
# COMPACT_ATOMS: atom_id res chain seq x y z
N MET A 1 7.83 24.81 24.85
CA MET A 1 7.59 24.17 23.52
C MET A 1 8.65 23.10 23.30
N LYS A 2 8.34 22.03 22.49
CA LYS A 2 9.30 20.96 22.20
C LYS A 2 9.68 20.95 20.74
N TYR A 3 10.92 20.59 20.42
CA TYR A 3 11.43 20.45 19.06
C TYR A 3 12.11 19.10 18.92
N ARG A 4 11.90 18.44 17.79
CA ARG A 4 12.48 17.12 17.51
C ARG A 4 13.49 17.18 16.38
N CYS A 5 14.63 16.56 16.60
CA CYS A 5 15.63 16.34 15.56
C CYS A 5 15.10 15.32 14.53
N THR A 6 15.04 15.70 13.26
CA THR A 6 14.58 14.82 12.16
C THR A 6 15.59 13.74 11.79
N VAL A 7 16.84 13.81 12.31
CA VAL A 7 17.90 12.83 12.02
C VAL A 7 17.89 11.70 13.05
N CYS A 8 17.84 12.03 14.36
CA CYS A 8 17.98 11.01 15.41
C CYS A 8 16.79 10.93 16.39
N GLY A 9 15.77 11.77 16.23
CA GLY A 9 14.61 11.79 17.12
C GLY A 9 14.82 12.51 18.46
N HIS A 10 16.02 13.04 18.76
CA HIS A 10 16.28 13.77 20.02
C HIS A 10 15.27 14.89 20.21
N ILE A 11 14.74 15.03 21.44
CA ILE A 11 13.77 16.09 21.80
C ILE A 11 14.48 17.17 22.59
N TYR A 12 14.45 18.38 22.06
CA TYR A 12 14.78 19.61 22.78
C TYR A 12 13.52 20.14 23.45
N ASP A 13 13.51 20.24 24.76
CA ASP A 13 12.38 20.74 25.57
C ASP A 13 12.74 22.08 26.19
N GLU A 14 12.13 23.16 25.71
CA GLU A 14 12.41 24.51 26.18
C GLU A 14 12.22 24.69 27.71
N GLU A 15 11.26 23.96 28.29
CA GLU A 15 11.00 24.00 29.73
C GLU A 15 12.11 23.34 30.53
N ARG A 16 12.62 22.23 30.02
CA ARG A 16 13.71 21.47 30.66
C ARG A 16 15.07 22.15 30.47
N GLU A 17 15.32 22.69 29.30
CA GLU A 17 16.62 23.31 28.94
C GLU A 17 16.70 24.79 29.44
N GLY A 18 15.56 25.40 29.73
CA GLY A 18 15.48 26.80 30.24
C GLY A 18 15.78 27.89 29.21
N VAL A 19 15.96 27.51 27.94
CA VAL A 19 16.25 28.39 26.82
C VAL A 19 15.25 28.11 25.69
N LYS A 20 14.73 29.16 25.05
CA LYS A 20 13.89 28.97 23.87
C LYS A 20 14.72 28.47 22.70
N PHE A 21 14.18 27.55 21.92
CA PHE A 21 14.85 26.99 20.76
C PHE A 21 15.23 28.09 19.73
N ALA A 22 14.38 29.10 19.59
CA ALA A 22 14.63 30.24 18.72
C ALA A 22 15.90 31.01 19.10
N ASP A 23 16.15 31.12 20.40
CA ASP A 23 17.27 31.91 20.98
C ASP A 23 18.62 31.14 20.94
N LEU A 24 18.62 29.89 20.57
CA LEU A 24 19.87 29.13 20.36
C LEU A 24 20.65 29.69 19.18
N PRO A 25 22.00 29.80 19.29
CA PRO A 25 22.82 30.26 18.18
C PRO A 25 22.70 29.35 16.94
N ASP A 26 22.88 29.90 15.76
CA ASP A 26 22.80 29.13 14.50
C ASP A 26 23.88 28.03 14.41
N THR A 27 24.96 28.18 15.17
CA THR A 27 26.01 27.17 15.30
C THR A 27 25.66 26.01 16.23
N TRP A 28 24.51 26.10 16.92
CA TRP A 28 24.07 25.03 17.82
C TRP A 28 23.76 23.75 17.03
N THR A 29 24.17 22.62 17.57
CA THR A 29 23.95 21.30 16.96
C THR A 29 23.27 20.35 17.94
N CYS A 30 22.62 19.36 17.41
CA CYS A 30 21.98 18.31 18.20
C CYS A 30 23.01 17.61 19.12
N PRO A 31 22.78 17.58 20.44
CA PRO A 31 23.73 16.95 21.38
C PRO A 31 23.87 15.45 21.20
N THR A 32 22.92 14.80 20.52
CA THR A 32 22.92 13.34 20.30
C THR A 32 23.61 12.94 19.00
N CYS A 33 23.44 13.70 17.90
CA CYS A 33 23.93 13.28 16.58
C CYS A 33 24.72 14.37 15.82
N GLY A 34 24.89 15.56 16.39
CA GLY A 34 25.60 16.66 15.75
C GLY A 34 24.86 17.34 14.61
N ALA A 35 23.63 16.98 14.31
CA ALA A 35 22.84 17.60 13.24
C ALA A 35 22.60 19.09 13.53
N PRO A 36 22.62 19.97 12.50
CA PRO A 36 22.43 21.39 12.68
C PRO A 36 21.03 21.76 13.17
N LYS A 37 20.88 22.91 13.80
CA LYS A 37 19.61 23.49 14.31
C LYS A 37 18.47 23.40 13.27
N SER A 38 18.78 23.59 11.98
CA SER A 38 17.82 23.52 10.87
C SER A 38 17.16 22.16 10.66
N LYS A 39 17.67 21.11 11.31
CA LYS A 39 17.08 19.76 11.28
C LYS A 39 16.10 19.51 12.42
N PHE A 40 15.72 20.53 13.16
CA PHE A 40 14.70 20.43 14.19
C PHE A 40 13.36 20.98 13.71
N VAL A 41 12.30 20.28 14.04
CA VAL A 41 10.92 20.68 13.77
C VAL A 41 10.14 20.77 15.07
N PRO A 42 9.18 21.72 15.20
CA PRO A 42 8.34 21.80 16.39
C PRO A 42 7.53 20.49 16.56
N VAL A 43 7.45 20.04 17.80
CA VAL A 43 6.55 18.94 18.18
C VAL A 43 5.16 19.54 18.41
N VAL A 44 4.22 19.18 17.58
CA VAL A 44 2.81 19.52 17.77
C VAL A 44 2.24 18.54 18.80
N GLU A 45 1.61 19.06 19.86
CA GLU A 45 0.96 18.21 20.86
C GLU A 45 -0.07 17.29 20.17
N GLY A 46 0.01 16.00 20.46
CA GLY A 46 -0.83 14.99 19.83
C GLY A 46 -0.21 14.30 18.59
N GLN A 47 0.95 14.78 18.06
CA GLN A 47 1.69 14.01 17.05
C GLN A 47 2.54 12.92 17.73
N THR A 48 2.25 11.67 17.43
CA THR A 48 3.12 10.54 17.74
C THR A 48 4.02 10.28 16.54
N TRP A 49 5.34 10.27 16.76
CA TRP A 49 6.33 10.00 15.70
C TRP A 49 6.72 8.53 15.58
N ALA A 50 6.30 7.74 16.54
CA ALA A 50 6.36 6.30 16.52
C ALA A 50 4.94 5.78 16.71
N SER A 51 4.47 4.99 15.78
CA SER A 51 3.19 4.29 15.88
C SER A 51 3.44 2.81 15.70
N GLU A 52 2.66 1.99 16.37
CA GLU A 52 2.61 0.58 16.07
C GLU A 52 2.00 0.40 14.68
N HIS A 53 2.67 -0.37 13.83
CA HIS A 53 2.13 -0.79 12.54
C HIS A 53 1.22 -2.00 12.77
N VAL A 54 -0.01 -1.71 13.21
CA VAL A 54 -1.03 -2.74 13.42
C VAL A 54 -2.01 -2.77 12.25
N LEU A 55 -2.58 -3.92 12.01
CA LEU A 55 -3.61 -4.09 10.99
C LEU A 55 -4.79 -3.15 11.28
N GLY A 56 -5.22 -2.40 10.26
CA GLY A 56 -6.34 -1.48 10.37
C GLY A 56 -6.03 -0.18 11.11
N VAL A 57 -4.77 0.25 11.15
CA VAL A 57 -4.36 1.52 11.79
C VAL A 57 -5.11 2.73 11.22
N ALA A 58 -5.60 2.66 9.98
CA ALA A 58 -6.38 3.70 9.33
C ALA A 58 -7.88 3.70 9.71
N LYS A 59 -8.31 2.84 10.63
CA LYS A 59 -9.74 2.70 10.99
C LYS A 59 -10.39 4.01 11.42
N ASP A 60 -9.67 4.80 12.21
CA ASP A 60 -10.19 6.02 12.84
C ASP A 60 -9.59 7.32 12.23
N VAL A 61 -8.95 7.24 11.06
CA VAL A 61 -8.45 8.44 10.35
C VAL A 61 -9.58 9.18 9.63
N PRO A 62 -9.40 10.47 9.27
CA PRO A 62 -10.34 11.22 8.44
C PRO A 62 -10.73 10.46 7.16
N GLU A 63 -11.99 10.58 6.75
CA GLU A 63 -12.54 9.80 5.63
C GLU A 63 -11.90 10.14 4.29
N ASP A 64 -11.45 11.37 4.08
CA ASP A 64 -10.69 11.80 2.90
C ASP A 64 -9.37 11.02 2.78
N ILE A 65 -8.61 10.89 3.87
CA ILE A 65 -7.37 10.09 3.92
C ILE A 65 -7.68 8.61 3.63
N LYS A 66 -8.76 8.08 4.22
CA LYS A 66 -9.17 6.70 4.01
C LYS A 66 -9.56 6.43 2.56
N ASN A 67 -10.25 7.37 1.92
CA ASN A 67 -10.61 7.27 0.51
C ASN A 67 -9.37 7.31 -0.40
N ASP A 68 -8.37 8.12 -0.07
CA ASP A 68 -7.09 8.14 -0.79
C ASP A 68 -6.35 6.81 -0.64
N LEU A 69 -6.34 6.21 0.56
CA LEU A 69 -5.75 4.87 0.78
C LEU A 69 -6.47 3.79 -0.04
N ARG A 70 -7.82 3.81 -0.11
CA ARG A 70 -8.60 2.88 -0.94
C ARG A 70 -8.33 3.07 -2.43
N ALA A 71 -8.22 4.32 -2.88
CA ALA A 71 -7.89 4.65 -4.27
C ALA A 71 -6.51 4.12 -4.66
N ASN A 72 -5.51 4.32 -3.80
CA ASN A 72 -4.17 3.77 -4.00
C ASN A 72 -4.19 2.23 -4.01
N PHE A 73 -4.84 1.59 -3.03
CA PHE A 73 -5.01 0.14 -3.01
C PHE A 73 -5.55 -0.41 -4.33
N ASN A 74 -6.63 0.19 -4.84
CA ASN A 74 -7.24 -0.22 -6.11
C ASN A 74 -6.33 0.05 -7.32
N GLY A 75 -5.59 1.16 -7.31
CA GLY A 75 -4.60 1.51 -8.32
C GLY A 75 -3.52 0.45 -8.42
N GLU A 76 -2.87 0.16 -7.32
CA GLU A 76 -1.79 -0.84 -7.22
C GLU A 76 -2.27 -2.24 -7.66
N CYS A 77 -3.46 -2.67 -7.20
CA CYS A 77 -4.05 -3.95 -7.65
C CYS A 77 -4.25 -3.99 -9.17
N SER A 78 -4.66 -2.87 -9.79
CA SER A 78 -4.85 -2.78 -11.23
C SER A 78 -3.52 -2.82 -11.97
N GLU A 79 -2.48 -2.16 -11.45
CA GLU A 79 -1.15 -2.12 -12.03
C GLU A 79 -0.47 -3.49 -12.04
N VAL A 80 -0.70 -4.34 -11.04
CA VAL A 80 -0.26 -5.76 -11.07
C VAL A 80 -0.73 -6.45 -12.35
N GLY A 81 -2.02 -6.36 -12.66
CA GLY A 81 -2.60 -6.98 -13.86
C GLY A 81 -2.06 -6.36 -15.15
N MET A 82 -1.91 -5.04 -15.19
CA MET A 82 -1.37 -4.32 -16.34
C MET A 82 0.08 -4.73 -16.64
N TYR A 83 0.97 -4.72 -15.64
CA TYR A 83 2.37 -5.09 -15.83
C TYR A 83 2.54 -6.55 -16.25
N LEU A 84 1.77 -7.47 -15.69
CA LEU A 84 1.78 -8.88 -16.14
C LEU A 84 1.29 -9.02 -17.58
N ALA A 85 0.31 -8.24 -18.03
CA ALA A 85 -0.13 -8.23 -19.41
C ALA A 85 0.94 -7.64 -20.34
N MET A 86 1.60 -6.55 -19.95
CA MET A 86 2.72 -5.94 -20.67
C MET A 86 3.91 -6.89 -20.77
N SER A 87 4.20 -7.66 -19.72
CA SER A 87 5.23 -8.70 -19.75
C SER A 87 4.96 -9.72 -20.87
N ARG A 88 3.73 -10.24 -20.95
CA ARG A 88 3.35 -11.19 -22.00
C ARG A 88 3.50 -10.60 -23.41
N VAL A 89 3.22 -9.30 -23.60
CA VAL A 89 3.46 -8.60 -24.87
C VAL A 89 4.95 -8.57 -25.18
N ALA A 90 5.78 -8.13 -24.24
CA ALA A 90 7.23 -8.02 -24.43
C ALA A 90 7.85 -9.38 -24.81
N PHE A 91 7.45 -10.46 -24.14
CA PHE A 91 7.92 -11.82 -24.50
C PHE A 91 7.52 -12.21 -25.93
N ARG A 92 6.26 -11.93 -26.35
CA ARG A 92 5.81 -12.23 -27.73
C ARG A 92 6.54 -11.40 -28.77
N GLU A 93 6.96 -10.20 -28.45
CA GLU A 93 7.73 -9.32 -29.33
C GLU A 93 9.24 -9.65 -29.34
N GLY A 94 9.71 -10.57 -28.49
CA GLY A 94 11.12 -10.98 -28.42
C GLY A 94 11.99 -10.08 -27.53
N TYR A 95 11.40 -9.38 -26.54
CA TYR A 95 12.10 -8.56 -25.56
C TYR A 95 12.03 -9.20 -24.15
N PRO A 96 12.69 -10.34 -23.92
CA PRO A 96 12.55 -11.08 -22.66
C PRO A 96 13.01 -10.29 -21.44
N GLU A 97 14.07 -9.45 -21.56
CA GLU A 97 14.55 -8.62 -20.46
C GLU A 97 13.53 -7.55 -20.05
N ILE A 98 12.75 -7.03 -21.00
CA ILE A 98 11.65 -6.10 -20.72
C ILE A 98 10.48 -6.86 -20.09
N GLY A 99 10.20 -8.08 -20.56
CA GLY A 99 9.20 -8.96 -19.95
C GLY A 99 9.48 -9.22 -18.47
N LEU A 100 10.72 -9.62 -18.15
CA LEU A 100 11.17 -9.83 -16.77
C LEU A 100 11.13 -8.55 -15.91
N TYR A 101 11.44 -7.40 -16.50
CA TYR A 101 11.29 -6.12 -15.82
C TYR A 101 9.84 -5.86 -15.40
N TYR A 102 8.88 -6.08 -16.30
CA TYR A 102 7.46 -5.91 -15.98
C TYR A 102 6.96 -6.91 -14.93
N GLU A 103 7.42 -8.16 -14.94
CA GLU A 103 7.10 -9.12 -13.88
C GLU A 103 7.58 -8.65 -12.51
N LYS A 104 8.82 -8.09 -12.47
CA LYS A 104 9.35 -7.52 -11.24
C LYS A 104 8.52 -6.31 -10.78
N ALA A 105 8.16 -5.39 -11.69
CA ALA A 105 7.32 -4.26 -11.38
C ALA A 105 5.96 -4.73 -10.80
N ALA A 106 5.31 -5.72 -11.43
CA ALA A 106 4.07 -6.28 -10.90
C ALA A 106 4.18 -6.77 -9.46
N MET A 107 5.31 -7.39 -9.09
CA MET A 107 5.56 -7.82 -7.70
C MET A 107 5.82 -6.65 -6.74
N GLU A 108 6.41 -5.56 -7.21
CA GLU A 108 6.55 -4.34 -6.43
C GLU A 108 5.18 -3.71 -6.14
N GLU A 109 4.30 -3.59 -7.14
CA GLU A 109 2.93 -3.09 -6.96
C GLU A 109 2.07 -4.01 -6.09
N ALA A 110 2.22 -5.33 -6.20
CA ALA A 110 1.56 -6.27 -5.29
C ALA A 110 1.98 -6.05 -3.83
N ASN A 111 3.25 -5.72 -3.60
CA ASN A 111 3.74 -5.38 -2.25
C ASN A 111 3.17 -4.05 -1.75
N HIS A 112 3.06 -3.02 -2.62
CA HIS A 112 2.42 -1.75 -2.27
C HIS A 112 0.94 -1.96 -1.93
N ALA A 113 0.20 -2.67 -2.78
CA ALA A 113 -1.21 -3.01 -2.53
C ALA A 113 -1.39 -3.72 -1.18
N SER A 114 -0.54 -4.69 -0.86
CA SER A 114 -0.62 -5.41 0.42
C SER A 114 -0.48 -4.48 1.62
N ARG A 115 0.40 -3.48 1.55
CA ARG A 115 0.58 -2.50 2.63
C ARG A 115 -0.62 -1.59 2.79
N PHE A 116 -1.23 -1.12 1.69
CA PHE A 116 -2.48 -0.35 1.75
C PHE A 116 -3.62 -1.20 2.34
N ALA A 117 -3.71 -2.48 1.98
CA ALA A 117 -4.68 -3.41 2.56
C ALA A 117 -4.51 -3.55 4.08
N GLU A 118 -3.26 -3.68 4.55
CA GLU A 118 -2.93 -3.76 5.98
C GLU A 118 -3.28 -2.46 6.72
N LEU A 119 -2.95 -1.30 6.15
CA LEU A 119 -3.30 0.00 6.74
C LEU A 119 -4.82 0.15 6.90
N LEU A 120 -5.60 -0.22 5.89
CA LEU A 120 -7.06 -0.14 5.90
C LEU A 120 -7.70 -1.19 6.81
N GLY A 121 -7.22 -2.43 6.80
CA GLY A 121 -7.82 -3.55 7.53
C GLY A 121 -9.25 -3.88 7.08
N GLU A 122 -9.62 -3.55 5.83
CA GLU A 122 -10.97 -3.73 5.30
C GLU A 122 -11.15 -5.07 4.58
N VAL A 123 -10.09 -5.60 3.98
CA VAL A 123 -10.11 -6.81 3.13
C VAL A 123 -9.46 -8.02 3.78
N LEU A 124 -8.88 -7.86 4.96
CA LEU A 124 -8.25 -8.93 5.72
C LEU A 124 -8.41 -8.71 7.23
N THR A 125 -8.15 -9.76 7.99
CA THR A 125 -8.14 -9.75 9.47
C THR A 125 -6.81 -10.30 9.98
N ASP A 126 -6.55 -10.19 11.27
CA ASP A 126 -5.41 -10.78 11.98
C ASP A 126 -5.53 -12.31 12.19
N SER A 127 -6.58 -12.93 11.68
CA SER A 127 -6.83 -14.37 11.77
C SER A 127 -6.75 -15.06 10.43
N THR A 128 -5.73 -15.90 10.24
CA THR A 128 -5.58 -16.74 9.03
C THR A 128 -6.83 -17.55 8.73
N LYS A 129 -7.48 -18.11 9.77
CA LYS A 129 -8.70 -18.87 9.60
C LYS A 129 -9.83 -18.03 9.02
N LYS A 130 -10.07 -16.84 9.58
CA LYS A 130 -11.09 -15.92 9.07
C LYS A 130 -10.79 -15.44 7.66
N ASN A 131 -9.53 -15.15 7.35
CA ASN A 131 -9.12 -14.75 6.01
C ASN A 131 -9.40 -15.85 4.99
N LEU A 132 -9.13 -17.12 5.33
CA LEU A 132 -9.46 -18.27 4.47
C LEU A 132 -10.98 -18.40 4.27
N GLU A 133 -11.78 -18.29 5.33
CA GLU A 133 -13.25 -18.35 5.26
C GLU A 133 -13.80 -17.25 4.34
N MET A 134 -13.31 -16.01 4.49
CA MET A 134 -13.69 -14.89 3.63
C MET A 134 -13.31 -15.11 2.16
N ARG A 135 -12.13 -15.71 1.90
CA ARG A 135 -11.68 -15.98 0.54
C ARG A 135 -12.51 -17.08 -0.13
N VAL A 136 -12.80 -18.17 0.57
CA VAL A 136 -13.67 -19.25 0.03
C VAL A 136 -15.02 -18.69 -0.41
N GLU A 137 -15.64 -17.85 0.40
CA GLU A 137 -16.92 -17.20 0.05
C GLU A 137 -16.78 -16.30 -1.19
N ALA A 138 -15.72 -15.50 -1.24
CA ALA A 138 -15.47 -14.59 -2.35
C ALA A 138 -15.15 -15.32 -3.66
N GLU A 139 -14.32 -16.38 -3.60
CA GLU A 139 -13.99 -17.20 -4.80
C GLU A 139 -15.22 -17.94 -5.34
N TYR A 140 -16.11 -18.42 -4.47
CA TYR A 140 -17.38 -19.00 -4.90
C TYR A 140 -18.21 -18.02 -5.71
N GLY A 141 -18.37 -16.78 -5.22
CA GLY A 141 -19.09 -15.72 -5.94
C GLY A 141 -18.40 -15.31 -7.24
N ALA A 142 -17.07 -15.26 -7.25
CA ALA A 142 -16.27 -14.95 -8.44
C ALA A 142 -16.42 -16.04 -9.52
N THR A 143 -16.41 -17.32 -9.12
CA THR A 143 -16.67 -18.46 -10.03
C THR A 143 -18.05 -18.36 -10.69
N GLU A 144 -19.11 -18.06 -9.92
CA GLU A 144 -20.44 -17.87 -10.49
C GLU A 144 -20.49 -16.72 -11.50
N GLY A 145 -19.90 -15.57 -11.15
CA GLY A 145 -19.87 -14.40 -12.03
C GLY A 145 -19.12 -14.64 -13.32
N LYS A 146 -17.94 -15.28 -13.26
CA LYS A 146 -17.17 -15.67 -14.47
C LYS A 146 -17.88 -16.70 -15.30
N THR A 147 -18.53 -17.69 -14.68
CA THR A 147 -19.33 -18.70 -15.39
C THR A 147 -20.48 -18.07 -16.16
N ASP A 148 -21.21 -17.11 -15.56
CA ASP A 148 -22.27 -16.39 -16.25
C ASP A 148 -21.73 -15.53 -17.42
N LEU A 149 -20.64 -14.81 -17.19
CA LEU A 149 -19.98 -14.04 -18.26
C LEU A 149 -19.56 -14.93 -19.43
N ALA A 150 -18.95 -16.09 -19.14
CA ALA A 150 -18.54 -17.03 -20.18
C ALA A 150 -19.72 -17.53 -21.00
N LYS A 151 -20.86 -17.88 -20.35
CA LYS A 151 -22.09 -18.29 -21.05
C LYS A 151 -22.62 -17.17 -21.98
N ARG A 152 -22.68 -15.92 -21.50
CA ARG A 152 -23.12 -14.79 -22.32
C ARG A 152 -22.18 -14.51 -23.49
N ALA A 153 -20.86 -14.62 -23.27
CA ALA A 153 -19.88 -14.49 -24.34
C ALA A 153 -20.08 -15.57 -25.43
N LYS A 154 -20.34 -16.83 -25.04
CA LYS A 154 -20.63 -17.91 -26.01
C LYS A 154 -21.90 -17.65 -26.80
N GLN A 155 -22.98 -17.20 -26.16
CA GLN A 155 -24.23 -16.83 -26.84
C GLN A 155 -24.03 -15.69 -27.85
N ALA A 156 -23.08 -14.79 -27.58
CA ALA A 156 -22.72 -13.69 -28.49
C ALA A 156 -21.69 -14.07 -29.56
N ASN A 157 -21.29 -15.35 -29.69
CA ASN A 157 -20.23 -15.84 -30.57
C ASN A 157 -18.85 -15.21 -30.33
N LEU A 158 -18.53 -14.90 -29.07
CA LEU A 158 -17.26 -14.31 -28.62
C LEU A 158 -16.36 -15.44 -28.02
N ASP A 159 -15.95 -16.39 -28.86
CA ASP A 159 -15.29 -17.62 -28.41
C ASP A 159 -13.99 -17.35 -27.62
N ALA A 160 -13.15 -16.41 -28.06
CA ALA A 160 -11.91 -16.08 -27.35
C ALA A 160 -12.16 -15.53 -25.93
N ILE A 161 -13.24 -14.77 -25.74
CA ILE A 161 -13.63 -14.27 -24.42
C ILE A 161 -14.19 -15.42 -23.58
N HIS A 162 -15.09 -16.22 -24.18
CA HIS A 162 -15.64 -17.41 -23.54
C HIS A 162 -14.55 -18.33 -23.01
N ASP A 163 -13.62 -18.74 -23.85
CA ASP A 163 -12.58 -19.70 -23.50
C ASP A 163 -11.71 -19.18 -22.36
N THR A 164 -11.25 -17.92 -22.46
CA THR A 164 -10.41 -17.30 -21.45
C THR A 164 -11.13 -17.20 -20.11
N VAL A 165 -12.37 -16.71 -20.08
CA VAL A 165 -13.11 -16.52 -18.83
C VAL A 165 -13.57 -17.84 -18.24
N HIS A 166 -13.89 -18.82 -19.07
CA HIS A 166 -14.26 -20.17 -18.63
C HIS A 166 -13.09 -20.89 -17.94
N GLU A 167 -11.88 -20.77 -18.49
CA GLU A 167 -10.68 -21.30 -17.82
C GLU A 167 -10.45 -20.64 -16.47
N MET A 168 -10.53 -19.29 -16.38
CA MET A 168 -10.40 -18.57 -15.11
C MET A 168 -11.43 -19.03 -14.06
N ALA A 169 -12.68 -19.31 -14.49
CA ALA A 169 -13.71 -19.82 -13.59
C ALA A 169 -13.43 -21.24 -13.07
N ARG A 170 -12.62 -22.03 -13.79
CA ARG A 170 -12.19 -23.37 -13.36
C ARG A 170 -11.00 -23.35 -12.41
N ASP A 171 -10.19 -22.31 -12.48
CA ASP A 171 -9.01 -22.16 -11.61
C ASP A 171 -9.38 -21.77 -10.18
N GLU A 172 -10.59 -21.21 -9.97
CA GLU A 172 -11.16 -20.85 -8.68
C GLU A 172 -11.97 -22.00 -8.05
#